data_de25ae350b31c3b3fcb975548e3e6a94
#
_entry.id   de25ae350b31c3b3fcb975548e3e6a94
#
_cell.length_a   1.000
_cell.length_b   1.000
_cell.length_c   1.000
_cell.angle_alpha   90.00
_cell.angle_beta   90.00
_cell.angle_gamma   90.00
#
_symmetry.space_group_name_H-M   'P 1'
#
loop_
_entity.id
_entity.type
_entity.pdbx_description
1 polymer ?
#
loop_
_entity_poly.entity_id
_entity_poly.type
_entity_poly.pdbx_seq_one_letter_code
_entity_poly.pdbx_strand_id
1 'polypeptide(L)'
;MKEFVIRMFGESITERMNELGMTKKALIKQAEISMDTLNRAIKGKSVQMSTVVGICYALCVDDKEIHDFWETDYYNPKLDRR
;
A
#
# COMPACT_ATOMS: atom_id res chain seq x y z
N MET A 1 -20.50 8.32 -11.52
CA MET A 1 -19.63 7.21 -11.88
C MET A 1 -18.82 6.80 -10.66
N LYS A 2 -18.70 5.52 -10.41
CA LYS A 2 -17.91 5.00 -9.29
C LYS A 2 -16.55 4.54 -9.78
N GLU A 3 -15.51 4.90 -9.05
CA GLU A 3 -14.17 4.45 -9.34
C GLU A 3 -13.70 3.56 -8.20
N PHE A 4 -12.97 2.52 -8.56
CA PHE A 4 -12.43 1.57 -7.61
C PHE A 4 -11.06 2.07 -7.17
N VAL A 5 -10.88 2.28 -5.88
CA VAL A 5 -9.61 2.74 -5.34
C VAL A 5 -9.06 1.72 -4.35
N ILE A 6 -7.75 1.62 -4.29
CA ILE A 6 -7.04 0.72 -3.39
C ILE A 6 -6.17 1.58 -2.50
N ARG A 7 -6.23 1.32 -1.19
CA ARG A 7 -5.42 2.03 -0.20
C ARG A 7 -4.72 1.03 0.68
N MET A 8 -3.49 1.33 1.04
CA MET A 8 -2.74 0.50 1.97
C MET A 8 -2.77 1.14 3.36
N PHE A 9 -2.59 0.30 4.38
CA PHE A 9 -2.52 0.77 5.76
C PHE A 9 -1.06 1.04 6.11
N GLY A 10 -0.73 2.33 6.22
CA GLY A 10 0.66 2.74 6.46
C GLY A 10 1.26 2.17 7.72
N GLU A 11 0.47 2.06 8.79
CA GLU A 11 0.94 1.48 10.05
C GLU A 11 1.39 0.04 9.87
N SER A 12 0.61 -0.74 9.11
CA SER A 12 0.95 -2.14 8.86
C SER A 12 2.25 -2.25 8.08
N ILE A 13 2.44 -1.37 7.10
CA ILE A 13 3.67 -1.33 6.31
C ILE A 13 4.87 -1.02 7.21
N THR A 14 4.77 0.05 8.01
CA THR A 14 5.90 0.49 8.84
C THR A 14 6.21 -0.51 9.95
N GLU A 15 5.18 -1.11 10.55
CA GLU A 15 5.39 -2.13 11.58
C GLU A 15 6.12 -3.35 11.01
N ARG A 16 5.70 -3.83 9.83
CA ARG A 16 6.34 -4.99 9.23
C ARG A 16 7.78 -4.66 8.81
N MET A 17 8.02 -3.45 8.32
CA MET A 17 9.38 -3.01 7.99
C MET A 17 10.27 -3.06 9.24
N ASN A 18 9.76 -2.59 10.37
CA ASN A 18 10.50 -2.63 11.62
C ASN A 18 10.77 -4.05 12.08
N GLU A 19 9.79 -4.94 11.96
CA GLU A 19 9.96 -6.35 12.31
C GLU A 19 11.04 -7.02 11.48
N LEU A 20 11.14 -6.66 10.20
CA LEU A 20 12.10 -7.24 9.28
C LEU A 20 13.45 -6.50 9.28
N GLY A 21 13.55 -5.38 10.00
CA GLY A 21 14.73 -4.55 9.95
C GLY A 21 14.98 -3.95 8.57
N MET A 22 13.90 -3.69 7.82
CA MET A 22 13.98 -3.25 6.43
C MET A 22 13.87 -1.72 6.32
N THR A 23 14.76 -1.13 5.52
CA THR A 23 14.68 0.31 5.24
C THR A 23 13.75 0.58 4.07
N LYS A 24 13.33 1.85 3.92
CA LYS A 24 12.53 2.24 2.76
C LYS A 24 13.25 1.98 1.45
N LYS A 25 14.56 2.23 1.41
CA LYS A 25 15.36 1.96 0.21
C LYS A 25 15.35 0.49 -0.17
N ALA A 26 15.49 -0.40 0.82
CA ALA A 26 15.43 -1.83 0.56
C ALA A 26 14.06 -2.23 0.07
N LEU A 27 13.01 -1.68 0.68
CA LEU A 27 11.64 -2.01 0.29
C LEU A 27 11.33 -1.59 -1.15
N ILE A 28 11.67 -0.35 -1.53
CA ILE A 28 11.38 0.13 -2.90
C ILE A 28 12.15 -0.68 -3.93
N LYS A 29 13.35 -1.11 -3.60
CA LYS A 29 14.15 -1.94 -4.51
C LYS A 29 13.50 -3.30 -4.72
N GLN A 30 13.07 -3.94 -3.66
CA GLN A 30 12.43 -5.26 -3.74
C GLN A 30 11.05 -5.20 -4.37
N ALA A 31 10.29 -4.15 -4.07
CA ALA A 31 8.95 -3.97 -4.63
C ALA A 31 8.96 -3.37 -6.02
N GLU A 32 10.11 -2.89 -6.49
CA GLU A 32 10.28 -2.26 -7.79
C GLU A 32 9.36 -1.05 -7.98
N ILE A 33 9.31 -0.21 -6.97
CA ILE A 33 8.50 1.01 -6.98
C ILE A 33 9.39 2.22 -6.65
N SER A 34 8.88 3.42 -6.90
CA SER A 34 9.59 4.64 -6.55
C SER A 34 9.36 5.00 -5.07
N MET A 35 10.21 5.86 -4.54
CA MET A 35 10.04 6.36 -3.18
C MET A 35 8.73 7.13 -3.03
N ASP A 36 8.34 7.90 -4.04
CA ASP A 36 7.06 8.62 -4.04
C ASP A 36 5.89 7.66 -3.91
N THR A 37 5.94 6.56 -4.65
CA THR A 37 4.88 5.54 -4.61
C THR A 37 4.78 4.93 -3.21
N LEU A 38 5.92 4.60 -2.61
CA LEU A 38 5.94 4.05 -1.25
C LEU A 38 5.37 5.06 -0.25
N ASN A 39 5.76 6.33 -0.35
CA ASN A 39 5.26 7.36 0.56
C ASN A 39 3.76 7.56 0.41
N ARG A 40 3.24 7.48 -0.81
CA ARG A 40 1.79 7.55 -1.06
C ARG A 40 1.07 6.38 -0.37
N ALA A 41 1.63 5.18 -0.50
CA ALA A 41 1.06 3.99 0.14
C ALA A 41 1.04 4.15 1.67
N ILE A 42 2.12 4.61 2.25
CA ILE A 42 2.21 4.81 3.70
C ILE A 42 1.21 5.86 4.18
N LYS A 43 0.97 6.89 3.38
CA LYS A 43 0.02 7.95 3.73
C LYS A 43 -1.44 7.56 3.51
N GLY A 44 -1.70 6.36 3.03
CA GLY A 44 -3.06 5.90 2.79
C GLY A 44 -3.70 6.46 1.53
N LYS A 45 -2.92 6.97 0.61
CA LYS A 45 -3.42 7.46 -0.68
C LYS A 45 -3.66 6.30 -1.63
N SER A 46 -4.50 6.52 -2.64
CA SER A 46 -4.81 5.47 -3.60
C SER A 46 -3.55 5.02 -4.35
N VAL A 47 -3.42 3.73 -4.57
CA VAL A 47 -2.30 3.12 -5.27
C VAL A 47 -2.82 2.07 -6.25
N GLN A 48 -1.96 1.65 -7.17
CA GLN A 48 -2.30 0.60 -8.12
C GLN A 48 -2.12 -0.78 -7.48
N MET A 49 -2.85 -1.77 -7.99
CA MET A 49 -2.74 -3.13 -7.48
C MET A 49 -1.31 -3.66 -7.59
N SER A 50 -0.59 -3.30 -8.65
CA SER A 50 0.81 -3.71 -8.81
C SER A 50 1.68 -3.22 -7.65
N THR A 51 1.40 -2.02 -7.14
CA THR A 51 2.11 -1.47 -5.98
C THR A 51 1.81 -2.30 -4.73
N VAL A 52 0.53 -2.64 -4.52
CA VAL A 52 0.14 -3.48 -3.37
C VAL A 52 0.84 -4.83 -3.42
N VAL A 53 0.80 -5.47 -4.58
CA VAL A 53 1.43 -6.78 -4.77
C VAL A 53 2.93 -6.68 -4.50
N GLY A 54 3.60 -5.66 -5.05
CA GLY A 54 5.04 -5.49 -4.85
C GLY A 54 5.41 -5.29 -3.40
N ILE A 55 4.68 -4.42 -2.70
CA ILE A 55 4.96 -4.14 -1.29
C ILE A 55 4.68 -5.37 -0.43
N CYS A 56 3.55 -6.04 -0.64
CA CYS A 56 3.21 -7.23 0.13
C CYS A 56 4.23 -8.35 -0.10
N TYR A 57 4.68 -8.51 -1.34
CA TYR A 57 5.70 -9.50 -1.65
C TYR A 57 7.01 -9.19 -0.92
N ALA A 58 7.44 -7.94 -0.99
CA ALA A 58 8.69 -7.51 -0.35
C ALA A 58 8.65 -7.66 1.17
N LEU A 59 7.46 -7.47 1.77
CA LEU A 59 7.28 -7.58 3.21
C LEU A 59 6.91 -8.99 3.66
N CYS A 60 6.90 -9.96 2.77
CA CYS A 60 6.58 -11.35 3.08
C CYS A 60 5.20 -11.50 3.73
N VAL A 61 4.22 -10.74 3.24
CA VAL A 61 2.85 -10.81 3.74
C VAL A 61 2.19 -12.06 3.18
N ASP A 62 1.63 -12.90 4.04
CA ASP A 62 0.94 -14.11 3.58
C ASP A 62 -0.56 -13.86 3.38
N ASP A 63 -1.25 -14.88 2.85
CA ASP A 63 -2.67 -14.76 2.52
C ASP A 63 -3.55 -14.46 3.73
N LYS A 64 -3.12 -14.86 4.91
CA LYS A 64 -3.89 -14.64 6.14
C LYS A 64 -3.79 -13.19 6.61
N GLU A 65 -2.68 -12.53 6.29
CA GLU A 65 -2.39 -11.17 6.73
C GLU A 65 -2.77 -10.11 5.71
N ILE A 66 -3.07 -10.51 4.48
CA ILE A 66 -3.16 -9.56 3.37
C ILE A 66 -4.21 -8.48 3.61
N HIS A 67 -5.31 -8.80 4.28
CA HIS A 67 -6.36 -7.83 4.57
C HIS A 67 -5.96 -6.83 5.65
N ASP A 68 -4.88 -7.09 6.36
CA ASP A 68 -4.35 -6.16 7.35
C ASP A 68 -3.47 -5.08 6.73
N PHE A 69 -3.17 -5.20 5.44
CA PHE A 69 -2.24 -4.30 4.75
C PHE A 69 -2.90 -3.38 3.75
N TRP A 70 -4.07 -3.72 3.22
CA TRP A 70 -4.73 -2.90 2.20
C TRP A 70 -6.23 -3.15 2.20
N GLU A 71 -6.94 -2.18 1.63
CA GLU A 71 -8.38 -2.27 1.44
C GLU A 71 -8.77 -1.69 0.10
N THR A 72 -9.96 -2.04 -0.36
CA THR A 72 -10.53 -1.47 -1.56
C THR A 72 -11.77 -0.68 -1.18
N ASP A 73 -12.02 0.39 -1.94
CA ASP A 73 -13.17 1.23 -1.69
C ASP A 73 -13.66 1.78 -3.02
N TYR A 74 -14.83 2.37 -3.01
CA TYR A 74 -15.38 3.01 -4.19
C TYR A 74 -15.34 4.52 -4.00
N TYR A 75 -14.75 5.19 -4.96
CA TYR A 75 -14.75 6.63 -5.00
C TYR A 75 -15.83 7.10 -5.96
N ASN A 76 -16.72 7.97 -5.50
CA ASN A 76 -17.76 8.56 -6.35
C ASN A 76 -17.55 10.06 -6.40
N PRO A 77 -17.00 10.59 -7.51
CA PRO A 77 -16.72 12.02 -7.63
C PRO A 77 -17.95 12.89 -7.48
N LYS A 78 -19.13 12.36 -7.80
CA LYS A 78 -20.38 13.14 -7.69
C LYS A 78 -20.80 13.35 -6.24
N LEU A 79 -20.39 12.45 -5.34
CA LEU A 79 -20.73 12.55 -3.93
C LEU A 79 -19.61 13.19 -3.11
N ASP A 80 -18.40 13.15 -3.62
CA ASP A 80 -17.24 13.72 -2.94
C ASP A 80 -17.11 15.20 -3.26
N ARG A 81 -17.75 15.99 -2.44
CA ARG A 81 -17.78 17.44 -2.62
C ARG A 81 -16.84 18.10 -1.64
N ARG A 82 -15.76 18.59 -2.16
CA ARG A 82 -14.78 19.23 -1.33
C ARG A 82 -14.26 20.51 -1.90
#